data_7a8b348d2fbed14fb07d2c24fdcae8e6
#
_entry.id   7a8b348d2fbed14fb07d2c24fdcae8e6
#
_cell.length_a   1.000
_cell.length_b   1.000
_cell.length_c   1.000
_cell.angle_alpha   90.00
_cell.angle_beta   90.00
_cell.angle_gamma   90.00
#
_symmetry.space_group_name_H-M   'P 1'
#
loop_
_entity.id
_entity.type
_entity.pdbx_description
1 polymer ?
#
loop_
_entity_poly.entity_id
_entity_poly.type
_entity_poly.pdbx_seq_one_letter_code
_entity_poly.pdbx_strand_id
1 'polypeptide(L)'
;LSAHFDTLLGITEDELQSTFAQQITEMAEEYDVSKEDMLIKLKRQFDGYHFSRRMRGVYNPFSILRAFKEMLIDDYWFKTGSPTYLVRLLAHSDENINELVGKYYPTKDFDDYKATVERPLPMIYQSGYLTIKGWSRNTNSYLLDFPNDEVRRGFISLLAADYLKPKVSPDSWVLQVIEALGKGECKKLHQLMVSFFASIPYSQRRKDDEREKERYFQYTFYLVLRMISSYTIFIEKEQSEGRVDCIIETPLYIYIFEFKRDGSAREALQQIEDMGYAREYLSDKRKIFKIGCSFSSKTGTIDDWGEN
;
A
#
# COMPACT_ATOMS: atom_id res chain seq x y z
N LEU A 1 -12.00 22.84 0.26
CA LEU A 1 -12.66 21.90 1.18
C LEU A 1 -14.14 22.27 1.43
N SER A 2 -14.83 22.80 0.40
CA SER A 2 -16.24 23.19 0.49
C SER A 2 -17.17 21.98 0.42
N ALA A 3 -18.00 21.81 1.43
CA ALA A 3 -19.00 20.73 1.49
C ALA A 3 -20.16 20.89 0.46
N HIS A 4 -20.25 22.03 -0.23
CA HIS A 4 -21.26 22.26 -1.27
C HIS A 4 -20.85 21.69 -2.63
N PHE A 5 -19.55 21.51 -2.85
CA PHE A 5 -18.98 21.10 -4.14
C PHE A 5 -18.15 19.81 -4.02
N ASP A 6 -18.32 19.06 -2.95
CA ASP A 6 -17.46 17.90 -2.64
C ASP A 6 -17.70 16.68 -3.51
N THR A 7 -18.75 16.67 -4.35
CA THR A 7 -19.03 15.63 -5.35
C THR A 7 -18.88 16.11 -6.79
N LEU A 8 -18.53 17.38 -7.00
CA LEU A 8 -18.55 18.01 -8.34
C LEU A 8 -17.53 17.37 -9.32
N LEU A 9 -16.41 16.87 -8.81
CA LEU A 9 -15.29 16.38 -9.63
C LEU A 9 -15.26 14.86 -9.78
N GLY A 10 -16.33 14.15 -9.42
CA GLY A 10 -16.38 12.69 -9.50
C GLY A 10 -17.79 12.16 -9.71
N ILE A 11 -17.91 10.85 -9.81
CA ILE A 11 -19.19 10.14 -9.90
C ILE A 11 -19.50 9.57 -8.52
N THR A 12 -20.64 9.88 -7.95
CA THR A 12 -21.10 9.31 -6.68
C THR A 12 -21.54 7.85 -6.85
N GLU A 13 -21.63 7.10 -5.75
CA GLU A 13 -22.13 5.71 -5.76
C GLU A 13 -23.54 5.63 -6.35
N ASP A 14 -24.45 6.56 -5.98
CA ASP A 14 -25.83 6.59 -6.46
C ASP A 14 -25.90 6.88 -7.98
N GLU A 15 -25.09 7.83 -8.45
CA GLU A 15 -24.97 8.14 -9.88
C GLU A 15 -24.39 6.96 -10.66
N LEU A 16 -23.36 6.27 -10.11
CA LEU A 16 -22.77 5.09 -10.73
C LEU A 16 -23.82 3.99 -10.92
N GLN A 17 -24.51 3.63 -9.84
CA GLN A 17 -25.49 2.54 -9.86
C GLN A 17 -26.72 2.86 -10.71
N SER A 18 -27.17 4.12 -10.73
CA SER A 18 -28.33 4.53 -11.54
C SER A 18 -28.02 4.65 -13.03
N THR A 19 -26.83 5.17 -13.37
CA THR A 19 -26.46 5.46 -14.77
C THR A 19 -25.84 4.26 -15.47
N PHE A 20 -25.04 3.45 -14.75
CA PHE A 20 -24.24 2.37 -15.32
C PHE A 20 -24.67 0.97 -14.85
N ALA A 21 -25.96 0.80 -14.48
CA ALA A 21 -26.49 -0.46 -13.99
C ALA A 21 -26.28 -1.63 -14.95
N GLN A 22 -26.37 -1.39 -16.26
CA GLN A 22 -26.15 -2.39 -17.29
C GLN A 22 -24.69 -2.81 -17.35
N GLN A 23 -23.76 -1.85 -17.45
CA GLN A 23 -22.32 -2.10 -17.51
C GLN A 23 -21.81 -2.84 -16.27
N ILE A 24 -22.33 -2.52 -15.09
CA ILE A 24 -22.01 -3.23 -13.85
C ILE A 24 -22.47 -4.69 -13.95
N THR A 25 -23.65 -4.95 -14.50
CA THR A 25 -24.17 -6.31 -14.67
C THR A 25 -23.33 -7.10 -15.68
N GLU A 26 -23.02 -6.51 -16.85
CA GLU A 26 -22.18 -7.12 -17.88
C GLU A 26 -20.77 -7.44 -17.35
N MET A 27 -20.16 -6.52 -16.57
CA MET A 27 -18.87 -6.80 -15.92
C MET A 27 -18.96 -7.91 -14.86
N ALA A 28 -20.06 -7.98 -14.11
CA ALA A 28 -20.26 -9.03 -13.12
C ALA A 28 -20.33 -10.41 -13.79
N GLU A 29 -21.01 -10.52 -14.92
CA GLU A 29 -21.07 -11.73 -15.74
C GLU A 29 -19.69 -12.11 -16.31
N GLU A 30 -18.95 -11.14 -16.88
CA GLU A 30 -17.59 -11.37 -17.40
C GLU A 30 -16.60 -11.88 -16.35
N TYR A 31 -16.74 -11.40 -15.10
CA TYR A 31 -15.89 -11.79 -13.98
C TYR A 31 -16.40 -12.99 -13.20
N ASP A 32 -17.53 -13.58 -13.58
CA ASP A 32 -18.21 -14.69 -12.88
C ASP A 32 -18.40 -14.40 -11.38
N VAL A 33 -18.92 -13.20 -11.07
CA VAL A 33 -19.19 -12.75 -9.70
C VAL A 33 -20.59 -12.15 -9.57
N SER A 34 -21.07 -11.98 -8.34
CA SER A 34 -22.33 -11.27 -8.11
C SER A 34 -22.19 -9.77 -8.45
N LYS A 35 -23.32 -9.10 -8.70
CA LYS A 35 -23.33 -7.65 -8.92
C LYS A 35 -22.82 -6.89 -7.69
N GLU A 36 -23.15 -7.38 -6.52
CA GLU A 36 -22.69 -6.83 -5.23
C GLU A 36 -21.17 -6.94 -5.10
N ASP A 37 -20.60 -8.10 -5.44
CA ASP A 37 -19.16 -8.30 -5.42
C ASP A 37 -18.45 -7.44 -6.48
N MET A 38 -19.07 -7.25 -7.65
CA MET A 38 -18.54 -6.34 -8.67
C MET A 38 -18.53 -4.90 -8.18
N LEU A 39 -19.57 -4.43 -7.52
CA LEU A 39 -19.61 -3.09 -6.91
C LEU A 39 -18.51 -2.92 -5.86
N ILE A 40 -18.28 -3.93 -5.02
CA ILE A 40 -17.19 -3.91 -4.02
C ILE A 40 -15.83 -3.80 -4.72
N LYS A 41 -15.62 -4.56 -5.82
CA LYS A 41 -14.36 -4.48 -6.60
C LYS A 41 -14.16 -3.11 -7.23
N LEU A 42 -15.18 -2.57 -7.90
CA LEU A 42 -15.14 -1.24 -8.52
C LEU A 42 -14.89 -0.14 -7.49
N LYS A 43 -15.58 -0.22 -6.34
CA LYS A 43 -15.41 0.72 -5.23
C LYS A 43 -13.99 0.71 -4.69
N ARG A 44 -13.44 -0.46 -4.40
CA ARG A 44 -12.08 -0.62 -3.90
C ARG A 44 -11.04 -0.10 -4.89
N GLN A 45 -11.27 -0.28 -6.18
CA GLN A 45 -10.32 0.10 -7.23
C GLN A 45 -10.36 1.58 -7.59
N PHE A 46 -11.55 2.22 -7.66
CA PHE A 46 -11.72 3.52 -8.30
C PHE A 46 -12.41 4.59 -7.45
N ASP A 47 -13.09 4.22 -6.35
CA ASP A 47 -13.75 5.16 -5.42
C ASP A 47 -12.76 5.70 -4.38
N GLY A 48 -13.26 6.56 -3.53
CA GLY A 48 -12.62 6.95 -2.28
C GLY A 48 -11.96 8.31 -2.29
N TYR A 49 -12.13 9.11 -3.34
CA TYR A 49 -11.79 10.53 -3.29
C TYR A 49 -12.79 11.27 -2.41
N HIS A 50 -12.27 12.03 -1.43
CA HIS A 50 -13.07 12.88 -0.56
C HIS A 50 -12.51 14.30 -0.57
N PHE A 51 -13.40 15.28 -0.80
CA PHE A 51 -13.02 16.69 -0.92
C PHE A 51 -13.54 17.54 0.24
N SER A 52 -14.17 16.95 1.24
CA SER A 52 -14.67 17.65 2.42
C SER A 52 -14.74 16.75 3.66
N ARG A 53 -14.93 17.39 4.83
CA ARG A 53 -15.17 16.68 6.09
C ARG A 53 -16.45 15.83 6.14
N ARG A 54 -17.32 15.96 5.14
CA ARG A 54 -18.53 15.11 5.02
C ARG A 54 -18.23 13.71 4.55
N MET A 55 -17.02 13.47 4.07
CA MET A 55 -16.55 12.15 3.64
C MET A 55 -17.45 11.49 2.59
N ARG A 56 -18.06 12.28 1.70
CA ARG A 56 -18.77 11.72 0.55
C ARG A 56 -17.73 11.28 -0.48
N GLY A 57 -17.68 9.98 -0.73
CA GLY A 57 -16.78 9.38 -1.71
C GLY A 57 -17.25 9.61 -3.14
N VAL A 58 -16.31 9.78 -4.03
CA VAL A 58 -16.58 9.81 -5.48
C VAL A 58 -15.54 8.97 -6.22
N TYR A 59 -16.02 8.30 -7.26
CA TYR A 59 -15.18 7.59 -8.22
C TYR A 59 -14.43 8.54 -9.12
N ASN A 60 -13.21 8.15 -9.52
CA ASN A 60 -12.49 8.83 -10.59
C ASN A 60 -13.24 8.60 -11.91
N PRO A 61 -13.78 9.64 -12.57
CA PRO A 61 -14.60 9.46 -13.77
C PRO A 61 -13.81 8.86 -14.93
N PHE A 62 -12.55 9.22 -15.08
CA PHE A 62 -11.71 8.70 -16.15
C PHE A 62 -11.51 7.19 -16.01
N SER A 63 -11.10 6.74 -14.83
CA SER A 63 -10.80 5.33 -14.59
C SER A 63 -12.04 4.45 -14.67
N ILE A 64 -13.15 4.86 -14.05
CA ILE A 64 -14.37 4.04 -14.04
C ILE A 64 -15.02 3.94 -15.43
N LEU A 65 -15.01 5.03 -16.22
CA LEU A 65 -15.54 5.01 -17.58
C LEU A 65 -14.68 4.15 -18.52
N ARG A 66 -13.37 4.14 -18.31
CA ARG A 66 -12.47 3.24 -19.05
C ARG A 66 -12.70 1.79 -18.67
N ALA A 67 -12.88 1.48 -17.38
CA ALA A 67 -13.18 0.15 -16.91
C ALA A 67 -14.46 -0.40 -17.57
N PHE A 68 -15.53 0.39 -17.63
CA PHE A 68 -16.76 0.00 -18.32
C PHE A 68 -16.60 -0.15 -19.83
N LYS A 69 -15.82 0.73 -20.46
CA LYS A 69 -15.56 0.64 -21.90
C LYS A 69 -14.77 -0.62 -22.28
N GLU A 70 -13.80 -0.97 -21.47
CA GLU A 70 -12.87 -2.08 -21.74
C GLU A 70 -13.32 -3.40 -21.08
N MET A 71 -14.40 -3.36 -20.27
CA MET A 71 -14.90 -4.48 -19.46
C MET A 71 -13.80 -5.10 -18.59
N LEU A 72 -12.87 -4.26 -18.09
CA LEU A 72 -11.67 -4.70 -17.38
C LEU A 72 -11.38 -3.77 -16.18
N ILE A 73 -11.04 -4.36 -15.03
CA ILE A 73 -10.52 -3.65 -13.87
C ILE A 73 -9.00 -3.60 -13.99
N ASP A 74 -8.45 -2.40 -14.27
CA ASP A 74 -7.01 -2.17 -14.48
C ASP A 74 -6.61 -0.79 -13.92
N ASP A 75 -5.32 -0.45 -13.95
CA ASP A 75 -4.80 0.84 -13.50
C ASP A 75 -4.76 1.83 -14.69
N TYR A 76 -5.83 2.58 -14.87
CA TYR A 76 -5.99 3.50 -16.01
C TYR A 76 -5.35 4.85 -15.80
N TRP A 77 -5.42 5.38 -14.56
CA TRP A 77 -4.99 6.75 -14.28
C TRP A 77 -3.51 6.97 -14.57
N PHE A 78 -2.66 6.02 -14.15
CA PHE A 78 -1.22 6.08 -14.38
C PHE A 78 -0.80 5.94 -15.85
N LYS A 79 -1.67 5.38 -16.70
CA LYS A 79 -1.42 5.29 -18.16
C LYS A 79 -1.50 6.66 -18.85
N THR A 80 -2.07 7.68 -18.22
CA THR A 80 -2.23 9.02 -18.79
C THR A 80 -1.08 9.96 -18.52
N GLY A 81 -0.22 9.68 -17.55
CA GLY A 81 0.94 10.49 -17.22
C GLY A 81 1.69 9.94 -16.00
N SER A 82 3.00 9.80 -16.13
CA SER A 82 3.84 9.38 -15.01
C SER A 82 4.08 10.55 -14.06
N PRO A 83 3.91 10.38 -12.74
CA PRO A 83 4.24 11.39 -11.74
C PRO A 83 5.75 11.48 -11.48
N THR A 84 6.56 11.43 -12.54
CA THR A 84 8.03 11.39 -12.46
C THR A 84 8.58 12.55 -11.63
N TYR A 85 7.94 13.72 -11.69
CA TYR A 85 8.34 14.84 -10.86
C TYR A 85 8.13 14.58 -9.37
N LEU A 86 6.98 14.01 -8.98
CA LEU A 86 6.67 13.69 -7.58
C LEU A 86 7.57 12.58 -7.04
N VAL A 87 7.85 11.56 -7.86
CA VAL A 87 8.78 10.49 -7.51
C VAL A 87 10.17 11.06 -7.24
N ARG A 88 10.66 11.96 -8.11
CA ARG A 88 11.94 12.66 -7.90
C ARG A 88 11.90 13.58 -6.69
N LEU A 89 10.79 14.28 -6.47
CA LEU A 89 10.61 15.13 -5.30
C LEU A 89 10.78 14.31 -4.01
N LEU A 90 10.09 13.18 -3.89
CA LEU A 90 10.21 12.27 -2.75
C LEU A 90 11.60 11.64 -2.63
N ALA A 91 12.24 11.28 -3.75
CA ALA A 91 13.59 10.73 -3.75
C ALA A 91 14.67 11.72 -3.25
N HIS A 92 14.41 13.03 -3.34
CA HIS A 92 15.31 14.09 -2.87
C HIS A 92 14.86 14.70 -1.52
N SER A 93 13.67 14.36 -1.03
CA SER A 93 13.21 14.76 0.29
C SER A 93 13.71 13.80 1.36
N ASP A 94 13.77 14.26 2.60
CA ASP A 94 14.05 13.40 3.77
C ASP A 94 12.78 12.65 4.23
N GLU A 95 11.64 12.92 3.61
CA GLU A 95 10.35 12.31 3.94
C GLU A 95 10.08 11.08 3.07
N ASN A 96 9.62 10.00 3.70
CA ASN A 96 9.15 8.80 3.04
C ASN A 96 7.63 8.80 2.92
N ILE A 97 7.08 8.16 1.90
CA ILE A 97 5.63 8.11 1.72
C ILE A 97 4.91 7.40 2.89
N ASN A 98 5.52 6.40 3.52
CA ASN A 98 4.97 5.75 4.72
C ASN A 98 4.87 6.69 5.94
N GLU A 99 5.68 7.75 5.96
CA GLU A 99 5.62 8.78 6.99
C GLU A 99 4.58 9.85 6.69
N LEU A 100 4.11 9.93 5.44
CA LEU A 100 3.13 10.91 4.98
C LEU A 100 1.69 10.37 4.99
N VAL A 101 1.50 9.08 4.75
CA VAL A 101 0.16 8.48 4.67
C VAL A 101 -0.35 7.99 6.04
N GLY A 102 -1.66 7.94 6.21
CA GLY A 102 -2.29 7.46 7.44
C GLY A 102 -2.14 8.39 8.64
N LYS A 103 -1.78 9.66 8.42
CA LYS A 103 -1.57 10.65 9.49
C LYS A 103 -2.51 11.84 9.39
N TYR A 104 -2.70 12.51 10.53
CA TYR A 104 -3.52 13.72 10.64
C TYR A 104 -2.68 14.97 10.42
N TYR A 105 -3.18 15.85 9.54
CA TYR A 105 -2.54 17.11 9.17
C TYR A 105 -3.49 18.28 9.34
N PRO A 106 -3.07 19.43 9.91
CA PRO A 106 -3.79 20.68 9.80
C PRO A 106 -3.92 21.11 8.34
N THR A 107 -5.00 21.77 7.96
CA THR A 107 -5.25 22.22 6.57
C THR A 107 -4.08 22.96 5.95
N LYS A 108 -3.43 23.85 6.71
CA LYS A 108 -2.27 24.64 6.26
C LYS A 108 -1.07 23.81 5.78
N ASP A 109 -0.98 22.52 6.17
CA ASP A 109 0.17 21.69 5.84
C ASP A 109 0.03 21.03 4.46
N PHE A 110 -1.16 20.97 3.88
CA PHE A 110 -1.40 20.32 2.59
C PHE A 110 -2.21 21.17 1.59
N ASP A 111 -2.87 22.25 2.04
CA ASP A 111 -3.68 23.16 1.18
C ASP A 111 -2.83 24.34 0.64
N ASP A 112 -1.59 24.51 1.13
CA ASP A 112 -0.68 25.54 0.64
C ASP A 112 -0.13 25.15 -0.76
N TYR A 113 -0.17 26.07 -1.71
CA TYR A 113 0.29 25.87 -3.09
C TYR A 113 1.83 25.77 -3.21
N LYS A 114 2.56 26.07 -2.17
CA LYS A 114 4.03 26.09 -2.19
C LYS A 114 4.61 24.74 -1.71
N ALA A 115 4.63 23.75 -2.59
CA ALA A 115 5.43 22.55 -2.36
C ALA A 115 6.91 22.87 -2.60
N THR A 116 7.74 22.44 -1.68
CA THR A 116 9.21 22.43 -1.81
C THR A 116 9.72 21.00 -1.67
N VAL A 117 11.00 20.77 -1.96
CA VAL A 117 11.62 19.45 -1.75
C VAL A 117 11.53 19.03 -0.27
N GLU A 118 11.60 19.99 0.66
CA GLU A 118 11.47 19.72 2.09
C GLU A 118 10.02 19.49 2.53
N ARG A 119 9.03 19.83 1.69
CA ARG A 119 7.60 19.69 2.00
C ARG A 119 6.82 19.17 0.79
N PRO A 120 6.91 17.88 0.47
CA PRO A 120 6.26 17.29 -0.72
C PRO A 120 4.74 17.10 -0.56
N LEU A 121 4.22 17.05 0.68
CA LEU A 121 2.83 16.74 0.99
C LEU A 121 1.79 17.57 0.22
N PRO A 122 1.90 18.92 0.12
CA PRO A 122 0.92 19.72 -0.62
C PRO A 122 0.80 19.30 -2.10
N MET A 123 1.93 19.03 -2.75
CA MET A 123 1.95 18.60 -4.15
C MET A 123 1.31 17.21 -4.32
N ILE A 124 1.64 16.27 -3.43
CA ILE A 124 1.11 14.90 -3.48
C ILE A 124 -0.42 14.91 -3.29
N TYR A 125 -0.92 15.73 -2.35
CA TYR A 125 -2.36 15.89 -2.12
C TYR A 125 -3.06 16.58 -3.29
N GLN A 126 -2.56 17.72 -3.77
CA GLN A 126 -3.19 18.49 -4.84
C GLN A 126 -3.14 17.78 -6.20
N SER A 127 -2.16 16.91 -6.40
CA SER A 127 -2.09 16.06 -7.58
C SER A 127 -3.00 14.82 -7.50
N GLY A 128 -3.77 14.66 -6.40
CA GLY A 128 -4.76 13.59 -6.25
C GLY A 128 -4.17 12.23 -5.85
N TYR A 129 -2.90 12.16 -5.43
CA TYR A 129 -2.32 10.91 -4.92
C TYR A 129 -2.73 10.63 -3.48
N LEU A 130 -3.02 11.68 -2.71
CA LEU A 130 -3.65 11.55 -1.39
C LEU A 130 -5.01 12.24 -1.39
N THR A 131 -5.86 11.78 -0.50
CA THR A 131 -7.20 12.35 -0.26
C THR A 131 -7.50 12.36 1.23
N ILE A 132 -8.58 13.02 1.62
CA ILE A 132 -9.08 13.02 3.00
C ILE A 132 -9.71 11.67 3.28
N LYS A 133 -9.27 10.97 4.31
CA LYS A 133 -9.83 9.70 4.81
C LYS A 133 -10.44 9.80 6.21
N GLY A 134 -10.34 10.96 6.82
CA GLY A 134 -10.92 11.24 8.13
C GLY A 134 -10.77 12.69 8.54
N TRP A 135 -11.55 13.08 9.54
CA TRP A 135 -11.47 14.40 10.15
C TRP A 135 -11.56 14.30 11.68
N SER A 136 -10.61 14.93 12.35
CA SER A 136 -10.58 15.05 13.80
C SER A 136 -11.11 16.42 14.22
N ARG A 137 -12.26 16.43 14.92
CA ARG A 137 -12.86 17.66 15.45
C ARG A 137 -11.98 18.29 16.56
N ASN A 138 -11.36 17.43 17.36
CA ASN A 138 -10.59 17.89 18.53
C ASN A 138 -9.33 18.65 18.13
N THR A 139 -8.67 18.19 17.06
CA THR A 139 -7.41 18.77 16.57
C THR A 139 -7.59 19.64 15.32
N ASN A 140 -8.82 19.70 14.78
CA ASN A 140 -9.14 20.34 13.51
C ASN A 140 -8.15 19.93 12.39
N SER A 141 -7.90 18.63 12.28
CA SER A 141 -6.96 18.05 11.34
C SER A 141 -7.61 16.96 10.49
N TYR A 142 -7.05 16.71 9.33
CA TYR A 142 -7.53 15.73 8.37
C TYR A 142 -6.57 14.55 8.26
N LEU A 143 -7.12 13.34 8.31
CA LEU A 143 -6.38 12.12 7.98
C LEU A 143 -6.19 12.06 6.47
N LEU A 144 -4.95 12.00 6.02
CA LEU A 144 -4.62 11.84 4.59
C LEU A 144 -4.13 10.43 4.31
N ASP A 145 -4.66 9.83 3.25
CA ASP A 145 -4.22 8.52 2.75
C ASP A 145 -4.55 8.40 1.25
N PHE A 146 -4.11 7.31 0.63
CA PHE A 146 -4.45 7.01 -0.76
C PHE A 146 -5.97 6.91 -0.96
N PRO A 147 -6.50 7.42 -2.09
CA PRO A 147 -7.94 7.33 -2.36
C PRO A 147 -8.39 5.88 -2.52
N ASN A 148 -7.67 5.09 -3.28
CA ASN A 148 -8.07 3.75 -3.70
C ASN A 148 -6.85 2.89 -4.09
N ASP A 149 -7.12 1.64 -4.49
CA ASP A 149 -6.09 0.68 -4.85
C ASP A 149 -5.35 1.02 -6.15
N GLU A 150 -6.04 1.61 -7.14
CA GLU A 150 -5.41 2.07 -8.39
C GLU A 150 -4.29 3.07 -8.10
N VAL A 151 -4.61 4.13 -7.37
CA VAL A 151 -3.67 5.21 -7.08
C VAL A 151 -2.55 4.73 -6.16
N ARG A 152 -2.89 3.98 -5.12
CA ARG A 152 -1.91 3.43 -4.18
C ARG A 152 -0.90 2.54 -4.91
N ARG A 153 -1.38 1.55 -5.66
CA ARG A 153 -0.54 0.59 -6.36
C ARG A 153 0.36 1.26 -7.39
N GLY A 154 -0.22 2.10 -8.25
CA GLY A 154 0.54 2.79 -9.27
C GLY A 154 1.62 3.71 -8.69
N PHE A 155 1.29 4.47 -7.64
CA PHE A 155 2.25 5.38 -7.01
C PHE A 155 3.37 4.63 -6.28
N ILE A 156 3.04 3.59 -5.53
CA ILE A 156 4.03 2.76 -4.83
C ILE A 156 4.93 2.02 -5.83
N SER A 157 4.38 1.47 -6.92
CA SER A 157 5.17 0.81 -7.96
C SER A 157 6.19 1.75 -8.61
N LEU A 158 5.79 3.01 -8.87
CA LEU A 158 6.71 4.01 -9.40
C LEU A 158 7.81 4.40 -8.40
N LEU A 159 7.44 4.59 -7.13
CA LEU A 159 8.42 4.84 -6.06
C LEU A 159 9.39 3.68 -5.91
N ALA A 160 8.90 2.45 -5.91
CA ALA A 160 9.73 1.26 -5.82
C ALA A 160 10.69 1.14 -7.02
N ALA A 161 10.20 1.38 -8.23
CA ALA A 161 11.03 1.34 -9.43
C ALA A 161 12.14 2.39 -9.42
N ASP A 162 11.86 3.62 -8.99
CA ASP A 162 12.85 4.71 -8.93
C ASP A 162 13.80 4.58 -7.73
N TYR A 163 13.26 4.23 -6.57
CA TYR A 163 14.02 4.14 -5.32
C TYR A 163 14.90 2.89 -5.27
N LEU A 164 14.36 1.74 -5.64
CA LEU A 164 15.07 0.45 -5.52
C LEU A 164 15.86 0.12 -6.78
N LYS A 165 15.43 0.60 -7.96
CA LYS A 165 16.00 0.28 -9.28
C LYS A 165 16.33 -1.22 -9.43
N PRO A 166 15.40 -2.12 -9.09
CA PRO A 166 15.65 -3.55 -9.09
C PRO A 166 15.91 -4.03 -10.52
N LYS A 167 16.72 -5.08 -10.66
CA LYS A 167 16.96 -5.73 -11.96
C LYS A 167 15.79 -6.62 -12.40
N VAL A 168 14.94 -6.99 -11.46
CA VAL A 168 13.72 -7.78 -11.69
C VAL A 168 12.54 -6.80 -11.84
N SER A 169 11.65 -7.06 -12.82
CA SER A 169 10.42 -6.27 -12.97
C SER A 169 9.56 -6.39 -11.70
N PRO A 170 9.25 -5.26 -11.01
CA PRO A 170 8.44 -5.30 -9.81
C PRO A 170 7.05 -5.93 -10.04
N ASP A 171 6.42 -5.65 -11.17
CA ASP A 171 5.06 -6.14 -11.46
C ASP A 171 5.03 -7.66 -11.61
N SER A 172 5.98 -8.25 -12.36
CA SER A 172 6.08 -9.70 -12.52
C SER A 172 6.40 -10.40 -11.19
N TRP A 173 7.23 -9.79 -10.36
CA TRP A 173 7.58 -10.31 -9.04
C TRP A 173 6.36 -10.27 -8.09
N VAL A 174 5.61 -9.17 -8.09
CA VAL A 174 4.39 -9.02 -7.27
C VAL A 174 3.37 -10.10 -7.57
N LEU A 175 3.13 -10.42 -8.85
CA LEU A 175 2.19 -11.49 -9.24
C LEU A 175 2.61 -12.85 -8.66
N GLN A 176 3.90 -13.18 -8.70
CA GLN A 176 4.42 -14.42 -8.13
C GLN A 176 4.28 -14.46 -6.60
N VAL A 177 4.50 -13.33 -5.93
CA VAL A 177 4.31 -13.22 -4.47
C VAL A 177 2.85 -13.38 -4.08
N ILE A 178 1.92 -12.74 -4.81
CA ILE A 178 0.47 -12.89 -4.60
C ILE A 178 0.06 -14.35 -4.74
N GLU A 179 0.56 -15.04 -5.77
CA GLU A 179 0.29 -16.46 -5.98
C GLU A 179 0.84 -17.32 -4.83
N ALA A 180 2.09 -17.10 -4.42
CA ALA A 180 2.72 -17.84 -3.32
C ALA A 180 1.98 -17.64 -1.99
N LEU A 181 1.58 -16.40 -1.67
CA LEU A 181 0.78 -16.08 -0.49
C LEU A 181 -0.61 -16.73 -0.55
N GLY A 182 -1.27 -16.71 -1.70
CA GLY A 182 -2.60 -17.34 -1.88
C GLY A 182 -2.58 -18.86 -1.73
N LYS A 183 -1.45 -19.51 -2.01
CA LYS A 183 -1.26 -20.96 -1.92
C LYS A 183 -0.60 -21.44 -0.62
N GLY A 184 -0.13 -20.56 0.25
CA GLY A 184 0.60 -20.94 1.48
C GLY A 184 2.02 -21.45 1.21
N GLU A 185 2.65 -21.05 0.10
CA GLU A 185 3.96 -21.52 -0.35
C GLU A 185 5.10 -20.71 0.28
N CYS A 186 5.33 -20.85 1.61
CA CYS A 186 6.32 -20.05 2.35
C CYS A 186 7.74 -20.18 1.80
N LYS A 187 8.16 -21.37 1.36
CA LYS A 187 9.48 -21.58 0.74
C LYS A 187 9.66 -20.76 -0.54
N LYS A 188 8.62 -20.73 -1.39
CA LYS A 188 8.64 -19.92 -2.61
C LYS A 188 8.62 -18.43 -2.29
N LEU A 189 7.83 -18.02 -1.31
CA LEU A 189 7.81 -16.65 -0.79
C LEU A 189 9.20 -16.21 -0.32
N HIS A 190 9.88 -17.02 0.49
CA HIS A 190 11.26 -16.77 0.91
C HIS A 190 12.20 -16.55 -0.30
N GLN A 191 12.19 -17.47 -1.27
CA GLN A 191 13.03 -17.37 -2.48
C GLN A 191 12.76 -16.08 -3.26
N LEU A 192 11.48 -15.71 -3.43
CA LEU A 192 11.08 -14.49 -4.11
C LEU A 192 11.57 -13.24 -3.38
N MET A 193 11.44 -13.20 -2.05
CA MET A 193 11.90 -12.09 -1.23
C MET A 193 13.43 -11.95 -1.29
N VAL A 194 14.18 -13.04 -1.08
CA VAL A 194 15.66 -13.03 -1.18
C VAL A 194 16.11 -12.57 -2.57
N SER A 195 15.52 -13.11 -3.63
CA SER A 195 15.84 -12.76 -5.02
C SER A 195 15.61 -11.28 -5.32
N PHE A 196 14.49 -10.73 -4.84
CA PHE A 196 14.17 -9.32 -5.03
C PHE A 196 15.17 -8.40 -4.32
N PHE A 197 15.38 -8.61 -3.02
CA PHE A 197 16.35 -7.81 -2.26
C PHE A 197 17.78 -7.91 -2.82
N ALA A 198 18.18 -9.11 -3.25
CA ALA A 198 19.49 -9.30 -3.90
C ALA A 198 19.61 -8.60 -5.27
N SER A 199 18.47 -8.34 -5.94
CA SER A 199 18.44 -7.64 -7.23
C SER A 199 18.66 -6.13 -7.12
N ILE A 200 18.51 -5.55 -5.92
CA ILE A 200 18.67 -4.11 -5.68
C ILE A 200 20.17 -3.75 -5.78
N PRO A 201 20.55 -2.80 -6.65
CA PRO A 201 21.96 -2.42 -6.83
C PRO A 201 22.59 -1.91 -5.54
N TYR A 202 23.84 -2.28 -5.29
CA TYR A 202 24.60 -1.81 -4.11
C TYR A 202 24.65 -0.28 -3.99
N SER A 203 24.70 0.43 -5.12
CA SER A 203 24.73 1.90 -5.17
C SER A 203 23.48 2.58 -4.63
N GLN A 204 22.37 1.84 -4.52
CA GLN A 204 21.12 2.34 -3.92
C GLN A 204 21.11 2.15 -2.40
N ARG A 205 21.98 1.33 -1.86
CA ARG A 205 22.14 1.14 -0.41
C ARG A 205 22.85 2.35 0.14
N ARG A 206 22.12 3.19 0.86
CA ARG A 206 22.68 4.43 1.41
C ARG A 206 23.74 4.17 2.49
N LYS A 207 24.60 5.15 2.65
CA LYS A 207 25.92 5.22 3.28
C LYS A 207 25.91 4.93 4.80
N ASP A 208 27.07 4.64 5.28
CA ASP A 208 27.74 4.48 6.58
C ASP A 208 27.03 4.87 7.91
N ASP A 209 25.87 5.53 7.93
CA ASP A 209 25.08 5.80 9.14
C ASP A 209 24.11 4.65 9.45
N GLU A 210 24.17 4.13 10.66
CA GLU A 210 23.34 3.03 11.13
C GLU A 210 21.83 3.35 11.10
N ARG A 211 21.43 4.60 11.39
CA ARG A 211 20.04 5.05 11.31
C ARG A 211 19.53 5.08 9.87
N GLU A 212 20.36 5.51 8.95
CA GLU A 212 20.06 5.53 7.51
C GLU A 212 19.89 4.12 6.95
N LYS A 213 20.69 3.14 7.40
CA LYS A 213 20.55 1.74 7.00
C LYS A 213 19.24 1.13 7.51
N GLU A 214 18.88 1.36 8.76
CA GLU A 214 17.62 0.86 9.33
C GLU A 214 16.42 1.44 8.58
N ARG A 215 16.42 2.75 8.38
CA ARG A 215 15.38 3.46 7.62
C ARG A 215 15.28 2.95 6.18
N TYR A 216 16.41 2.64 5.54
CA TYR A 216 16.42 2.04 4.21
C TYR A 216 15.72 0.69 4.17
N PHE A 217 16.00 -0.23 5.11
CA PHE A 217 15.36 -1.54 5.15
C PHE A 217 13.87 -1.43 5.42
N GLN A 218 13.47 -0.66 6.42
CA GLN A 218 12.07 -0.42 6.74
C GLN A 218 11.31 0.14 5.54
N TYR A 219 11.87 1.13 4.86
CA TYR A 219 11.24 1.75 3.71
C TYR A 219 11.20 0.82 2.50
N THR A 220 12.27 0.12 2.21
CA THR A 220 12.30 -0.89 1.13
C THR A 220 11.23 -1.95 1.36
N PHE A 221 11.15 -2.45 2.58
CA PHE A 221 10.17 -3.47 2.94
C PHE A 221 8.74 -2.93 2.85
N TYR A 222 8.51 -1.71 3.32
CA TYR A 222 7.23 -1.02 3.15
C TYR A 222 6.81 -0.93 1.68
N LEU A 223 7.70 -0.47 0.79
CA LEU A 223 7.39 -0.37 -0.64
C LEU A 223 7.05 -1.74 -1.23
N VAL A 224 7.86 -2.75 -0.93
CA VAL A 224 7.67 -4.13 -1.40
C VAL A 224 6.31 -4.68 -0.98
N LEU A 225 5.96 -4.56 0.29
CA LEU A 225 4.69 -5.05 0.81
C LEU A 225 3.49 -4.29 0.23
N ARG A 226 3.60 -2.96 0.12
CA ARG A 226 2.51 -2.13 -0.40
C ARG A 226 2.22 -2.37 -1.90
N MET A 227 3.16 -2.93 -2.64
CA MET A 227 2.90 -3.40 -4.01
C MET A 227 1.95 -4.60 -4.03
N ILE A 228 1.89 -5.42 -2.97
CA ILE A 228 1.01 -6.57 -2.86
C ILE A 228 -0.41 -6.11 -2.48
N SER A 229 -1.13 -5.51 -3.41
CA SER A 229 -2.43 -4.87 -3.13
C SER A 229 -3.62 -5.83 -3.07
N SER A 230 -3.45 -7.09 -3.49
CA SER A 230 -4.55 -8.07 -3.56
C SER A 230 -5.00 -8.57 -2.20
N TYR A 231 -4.22 -8.35 -1.14
CA TYR A 231 -4.48 -8.80 0.21
C TYR A 231 -4.53 -7.63 1.19
N THR A 232 -5.12 -7.86 2.37
CA THR A 232 -5.08 -6.89 3.45
C THR A 232 -3.72 -6.94 4.13
N ILE A 233 -3.04 -5.79 4.20
CA ILE A 233 -1.69 -5.69 4.79
C ILE A 233 -1.68 -4.62 5.86
N PHE A 234 -1.32 -5.05 7.06
CA PHE A 234 -1.04 -4.17 8.19
C PHE A 234 0.46 -4.07 8.37
N ILE A 235 0.99 -2.86 8.43
CA ILE A 235 2.41 -2.58 8.69
C ILE A 235 2.47 -1.78 9.99
N GLU A 236 3.37 -2.18 10.90
CA GLU A 236 3.51 -1.59 12.22
C GLU A 236 2.19 -1.55 13.01
N LYS A 237 1.41 -2.65 12.95
CA LYS A 237 0.11 -2.75 13.60
C LYS A 237 0.28 -2.81 15.12
N GLU A 238 -0.31 -1.84 15.83
CA GLU A 238 -0.38 -1.87 17.28
C GLU A 238 -1.33 -2.97 17.75
N GLN A 239 -0.91 -3.74 18.74
CA GLN A 239 -1.70 -4.74 19.46
C GLN A 239 -1.56 -4.53 20.97
N SER A 240 -2.26 -5.34 21.78
CA SER A 240 -2.33 -5.16 23.23
C SER A 240 -0.98 -5.22 23.96
N GLU A 241 -0.02 -5.97 23.45
CA GLU A 241 1.28 -6.23 24.09
C GLU A 241 2.47 -5.67 23.29
N GLY A 242 2.21 -5.02 22.14
CA GLY A 242 3.27 -4.44 21.33
C GLY A 242 2.84 -4.07 19.92
N ARG A 243 3.81 -3.88 19.06
CA ARG A 243 3.62 -3.54 17.65
C ARG A 243 4.27 -4.61 16.77
N VAL A 244 3.45 -5.29 15.97
CA VAL A 244 3.91 -6.27 14.99
C VAL A 244 4.37 -5.56 13.72
N ASP A 245 5.49 -5.99 13.16
CA ASP A 245 6.06 -5.32 11.98
C ASP A 245 5.17 -5.45 10.75
N CYS A 246 4.65 -6.67 10.47
CA CYS A 246 3.72 -6.85 9.35
C CYS A 246 2.77 -8.02 9.55
N ILE A 247 1.50 -7.84 9.15
CA ILE A 247 0.52 -8.92 9.00
C ILE A 247 -0.05 -8.86 7.59
N ILE A 248 -0.10 -10.01 6.91
CA ILE A 248 -0.76 -10.17 5.61
C ILE A 248 -1.91 -11.15 5.77
N GLU A 249 -3.12 -10.72 5.43
CA GLU A 249 -4.32 -11.55 5.47
C GLU A 249 -4.78 -11.89 4.05
N THR A 250 -4.78 -13.18 3.73
CA THR A 250 -5.37 -13.74 2.52
C THR A 250 -6.70 -14.43 2.83
N PRO A 251 -7.48 -14.87 1.85
CA PRO A 251 -8.70 -15.64 2.12
C PRO A 251 -8.49 -16.94 2.89
N LEU A 252 -7.31 -17.58 2.78
CA LEU A 252 -7.02 -18.89 3.37
C LEU A 252 -5.93 -18.86 4.44
N TYR A 253 -5.11 -17.83 4.49
CA TYR A 253 -3.91 -17.78 5.33
C TYR A 253 -3.74 -16.40 5.98
N ILE A 254 -3.09 -16.41 7.13
CA ILE A 254 -2.60 -15.23 7.84
C ILE A 254 -1.09 -15.37 8.00
N TYR A 255 -0.34 -14.35 7.60
CA TYR A 255 1.11 -14.30 7.72
C TYR A 255 1.48 -13.20 8.70
N ILE A 256 2.21 -13.55 9.76
CA ILE A 256 2.73 -12.63 10.79
C ILE A 256 4.23 -12.57 10.63
N PHE A 257 4.75 -11.39 10.27
CA PHE A 257 6.17 -11.17 10.07
C PHE A 257 6.75 -10.33 11.19
N GLU A 258 7.92 -10.72 11.62
CA GLU A 258 8.79 -9.94 12.50
C GLU A 258 10.18 -9.86 11.89
N PHE A 259 10.78 -8.67 11.89
CA PHE A 259 12.05 -8.40 11.23
C PHE A 259 13.15 -8.10 12.23
N LYS A 260 14.35 -8.57 11.94
CA LYS A 260 15.57 -8.21 12.65
C LYS A 260 16.59 -7.67 11.66
N ARG A 261 17.42 -6.77 12.11
CA ARG A 261 18.60 -6.32 11.40
C ARG A 261 19.84 -6.86 12.07
N ASP A 262 20.66 -7.57 11.32
CA ASP A 262 21.88 -8.25 11.82
C ASP A 262 21.61 -9.14 13.05
N GLY A 263 20.39 -9.66 13.17
CA GLY A 263 19.94 -10.59 14.20
C GLY A 263 19.71 -11.99 13.64
N SER A 264 18.71 -12.70 14.15
CA SER A 264 18.33 -14.03 13.67
C SER A 264 16.82 -14.17 13.47
N ALA A 265 16.44 -15.06 12.56
CA ALA A 265 15.04 -15.46 12.37
C ALA A 265 14.44 -16.08 13.63
N ARG A 266 15.27 -16.77 14.42
CA ARG A 266 14.86 -17.35 15.71
C ARG A 266 14.46 -16.27 16.72
N GLU A 267 15.24 -15.21 16.85
CA GLU A 267 14.90 -14.07 17.72
C GLU A 267 13.60 -13.40 17.29
N ALA A 268 13.40 -13.23 15.97
CA ALA A 268 12.17 -12.70 15.43
C ALA A 268 10.96 -13.60 15.74
N LEU A 269 11.06 -14.90 15.51
CA LEU A 269 10.01 -15.86 15.87
C LEU A 269 9.71 -15.89 17.37
N GLN A 270 10.75 -15.81 18.21
CA GLN A 270 10.58 -15.74 19.66
C GLN A 270 9.80 -14.49 20.06
N GLN A 271 10.08 -13.34 19.43
CA GLN A 271 9.32 -12.12 19.70
C GLN A 271 7.84 -12.24 19.32
N ILE A 272 7.50 -12.89 18.20
CA ILE A 272 6.10 -13.16 17.82
C ILE A 272 5.38 -13.95 18.92
N GLU A 273 6.06 -14.95 19.52
CA GLU A 273 5.49 -15.76 20.59
C GLU A 273 5.36 -14.97 21.89
N ASP A 274 6.42 -14.30 22.33
CA ASP A 274 6.48 -13.57 23.62
C ASP A 274 5.45 -12.44 23.65
N MET A 275 5.30 -11.71 22.55
CA MET A 275 4.34 -10.62 22.40
C MET A 275 2.93 -11.10 22.01
N GLY A 276 2.77 -12.38 21.75
CA GLY A 276 1.47 -12.99 21.48
C GLY A 276 0.76 -12.48 20.24
N TYR A 277 1.48 -12.05 19.19
CA TYR A 277 0.91 -11.43 18.00
C TYR A 277 -0.13 -12.29 17.25
N ALA A 278 -0.11 -13.62 17.44
CA ALA A 278 -1.12 -14.51 16.87
C ALA A 278 -2.41 -14.60 17.71
N ARG A 279 -2.46 -14.03 18.93
CA ARG A 279 -3.63 -14.16 19.83
C ARG A 279 -4.91 -13.55 19.27
N GLU A 280 -4.80 -12.46 18.50
CA GLU A 280 -5.94 -11.85 17.83
C GLU A 280 -6.67 -12.80 16.88
N TYR A 281 -5.97 -13.82 16.37
CA TYR A 281 -6.45 -14.77 15.38
C TYR A 281 -6.78 -16.15 15.93
N LEU A 282 -6.84 -16.35 17.27
CA LEU A 282 -7.13 -17.66 17.88
C LEU A 282 -8.49 -18.25 17.49
N SER A 283 -9.47 -17.39 17.15
CA SER A 283 -10.79 -17.82 16.67
C SER A 283 -10.90 -17.89 15.15
N ASP A 284 -9.87 -17.47 14.43
CA ASP A 284 -9.84 -17.50 12.98
C ASP A 284 -9.58 -18.93 12.47
N LYS A 285 -10.29 -19.32 11.42
CA LYS A 285 -10.16 -20.67 10.83
C LYS A 285 -9.01 -20.78 9.84
N ARG A 286 -8.44 -19.65 9.43
CA ARG A 286 -7.32 -19.60 8.49
C ARG A 286 -6.05 -20.14 9.14
N LYS A 287 -5.21 -20.77 8.35
CA LYS A 287 -3.89 -21.20 8.82
C LYS A 287 -3.01 -19.98 9.03
N ILE A 288 -2.34 -19.92 10.18
CA ILE A 288 -1.41 -18.85 10.54
C ILE A 288 0.01 -19.32 10.26
N PHE A 289 0.78 -18.52 9.56
CA PHE A 289 2.23 -18.65 9.39
C PHE A 289 2.92 -17.54 10.17
N LYS A 290 3.84 -17.91 11.05
CA LYS A 290 4.72 -16.99 11.76
C LYS A 290 6.06 -17.01 11.06
N ILE A 291 6.55 -15.84 10.66
CA ILE A 291 7.76 -15.69 9.85
C ILE A 291 8.71 -14.74 10.54
N GLY A 292 9.86 -15.25 10.92
CA GLY A 292 10.99 -14.46 11.38
C GLY A 292 11.96 -14.23 10.22
N CYS A 293 12.41 -13.00 10.04
CA CYS A 293 13.28 -12.62 8.94
C CYS A 293 14.39 -11.70 9.44
N SER A 294 15.66 -12.01 9.10
CA SER A 294 16.79 -11.14 9.37
C SER A 294 17.37 -10.55 8.10
N PHE A 295 17.64 -9.24 8.14
CA PHE A 295 18.33 -8.50 7.09
C PHE A 295 19.77 -8.23 7.48
N SER A 296 20.70 -8.51 6.57
CA SER A 296 22.09 -8.18 6.76
C SER A 296 22.40 -6.75 6.29
N SER A 297 22.90 -5.92 7.20
CA SER A 297 23.39 -4.59 6.87
C SER A 297 24.61 -4.61 5.94
N LYS A 298 25.34 -5.74 5.91
CA LYS A 298 26.52 -5.94 5.06
C LYS A 298 26.15 -6.26 3.60
N THR A 299 25.21 -7.19 3.42
CA THR A 299 24.82 -7.66 2.08
C THR A 299 23.61 -6.91 1.52
N GLY A 300 22.81 -6.27 2.40
CA GLY A 300 21.57 -5.57 2.04
C GLY A 300 20.47 -6.51 1.55
N THR A 301 20.53 -7.79 1.93
CA THR A 301 19.52 -8.80 1.59
C THR A 301 19.12 -9.58 2.84
N ILE A 302 18.14 -10.45 2.68
CA ILE A 302 17.72 -11.40 3.72
C ILE A 302 18.81 -12.48 3.85
N ASP A 303 19.33 -12.67 5.04
CA ASP A 303 20.38 -13.64 5.36
C ASP A 303 19.92 -14.77 6.28
N ASP A 304 18.79 -14.57 7.00
CA ASP A 304 18.17 -15.62 7.81
C ASP A 304 16.65 -15.55 7.71
N TRP A 305 16.02 -16.74 7.64
CA TRP A 305 14.57 -16.89 7.51
C TRP A 305 14.08 -18.11 8.25
N GLY A 306 13.12 -17.94 9.12
CA GLY A 306 12.45 -19.01 9.85
C GLY A 306 10.94 -18.94 9.70
N GLU A 307 10.29 -20.08 9.64
CA GLU A 307 8.83 -20.17 9.57
C GLU A 307 8.30 -21.23 10.55
N ASN A 308 7.12 -20.97 11.13
CA ASN A 308 6.46 -21.87 12.08
C ASN A 308 4.94 -21.89 11.86
#